data_fe1868561df07d6681a43bb0501d2dfc
#
_entry.id   fe1868561df07d6681a43bb0501d2dfc
#
_cell.length_a   1.000
_cell.length_b   1.000
_cell.length_c   1.000
_cell.angle_alpha   90.00
_cell.angle_beta   90.00
_cell.angle_gamma   90.00
#
_symmetry.space_group_name_H-M   'P 1'
#
loop_
_entity.id
_entity.type
_entity.pdbx_description
1 polymer ?
#
loop_
_entity_poly.entity_id
_entity_poly.type
_entity_poly.pdbx_seq_one_letter_code
_entity_poly.pdbx_strand_id
1 'polypeptide(L)'
;MKKFMKLGLVAGLLSSTLLAQDTIKIGFVGTLSGANAAWGTSNVRSMETSADIYNAQGGIEIGGKKYKVEVVPFDDAYDPKLAVAGMEKMAQEKIKYVVGPNDDAQAIAVKPIAERDKIVYFPYAFNKSLYIKPANYAVFGMIASYQWEPAVYKWLQDNKDVKTVAFLAANAADPLNQRDNGLKIAEDLGLDVVEAKATYKADTRDFFSVITPIIKKKPDLLVLSGVSPATAPLIIKTARQLGFKGFMAAGTALDAGILKEGAGDAANGFICQGGADASIQSEVMEKWVETYTKKFGEYNDESNTKVFALEYILEVMKSNPKAINDADEFLKTVDAGWEAPNKFFKDKDAKLKFVGTSTFGQDRQLGVPLTPKIYKDGKFETLFVGSAD
;
A
#
# COMPACT_ATOMS: atom_id res chain seq x y z
N MET A 1 79.62 32.89 13.96
CA MET A 1 79.12 31.78 13.06
C MET A 1 77.81 31.24 13.69
N LYS A 2 76.63 31.66 13.19
CA LYS A 2 75.35 31.23 13.69
C LYS A 2 74.71 30.31 12.58
N LYS A 3 74.57 29.02 12.93
CA LYS A 3 73.85 28.06 12.07
C LYS A 3 72.35 28.27 12.20
N PHE A 4 71.65 28.63 11.10
CA PHE A 4 70.18 28.61 10.97
C PHE A 4 69.75 27.22 10.63
N MET A 5 68.96 26.60 11.50
CA MET A 5 68.28 25.35 11.29
C MET A 5 66.93 25.66 10.65
N LYS A 6 66.72 25.27 9.38
CA LYS A 6 65.44 25.40 8.69
C LYS A 6 64.54 24.21 9.12
N LEU A 7 63.47 24.55 9.84
CA LEU A 7 62.40 23.61 10.16
C LEU A 7 61.44 23.56 8.96
N GLY A 8 61.45 22.47 8.23
CA GLY A 8 60.51 22.24 7.14
C GLY A 8 59.18 21.76 7.69
N LEU A 9 58.13 22.59 7.55
CA LEU A 9 56.77 22.25 7.88
C LEU A 9 56.18 21.42 6.70
N VAL A 10 56.06 20.11 6.88
CA VAL A 10 55.33 19.24 5.94
C VAL A 10 53.85 19.32 6.31
N ALA A 11 53.10 20.17 5.62
CA ALA A 11 51.65 20.20 5.68
C ALA A 11 51.14 19.01 4.87
N GLY A 12 50.78 17.90 5.53
CA GLY A 12 50.08 16.79 4.93
C GLY A 12 48.63 17.21 4.56
N LEU A 13 48.41 17.48 3.30
CA LEU A 13 47.07 17.61 2.73
C LEU A 13 46.39 16.24 2.79
N LEU A 14 45.60 15.99 3.83
CA LEU A 14 44.62 14.95 3.87
C LEU A 14 43.48 15.36 2.89
N SER A 15 43.68 15.05 1.63
CA SER A 15 42.60 15.06 0.65
C SER A 15 41.62 13.95 1.04
N SER A 16 40.61 14.27 1.83
CA SER A 16 39.42 13.44 1.98
C SER A 16 38.70 13.43 0.62
N THR A 17 39.02 12.45 -0.19
CA THR A 17 38.13 12.11 -1.33
C THR A 17 36.78 11.78 -0.72
N LEU A 18 35.82 12.70 -0.82
CA LEU A 18 34.40 12.38 -0.66
C LEU A 18 34.08 11.38 -1.78
N LEU A 19 34.27 10.09 -1.51
CA LEU A 19 33.71 9.04 -2.37
C LEU A 19 32.20 9.27 -2.33
N ALA A 20 31.60 9.55 -3.49
CA ALA A 20 30.16 9.61 -3.62
C ALA A 20 29.59 8.30 -3.07
N GLN A 21 28.68 8.40 -2.11
CA GLN A 21 28.05 7.23 -1.51
C GLN A 21 27.19 6.55 -2.59
N ASP A 22 27.32 5.24 -2.73
CA ASP A 22 26.51 4.47 -3.67
C ASP A 22 25.03 4.61 -3.30
N THR A 23 24.18 4.61 -4.33
CA THR A 23 22.73 4.83 -4.18
C THR A 23 21.97 3.60 -4.66
N ILE A 24 21.03 3.15 -3.85
CA ILE A 24 20.00 2.17 -4.23
C ILE A 24 18.80 2.97 -4.71
N LYS A 25 18.46 2.80 -6.00
CA LYS A 25 17.27 3.39 -6.59
C LYS A 25 16.11 2.42 -6.53
N ILE A 26 14.96 2.88 -6.02
CA ILE A 26 13.71 2.16 -6.02
C ILE A 26 12.69 2.95 -6.83
N GLY A 27 12.15 2.33 -7.87
CA GLY A 27 11.16 2.94 -8.74
C GLY A 27 9.78 2.98 -8.10
N PHE A 28 8.99 3.94 -8.53
CA PHE A 28 7.54 3.94 -8.36
C PHE A 28 6.90 4.17 -9.73
N VAL A 29 5.98 3.30 -10.13
CA VAL A 29 5.12 3.51 -11.30
C VAL A 29 3.68 3.44 -10.81
N GLY A 30 2.92 4.52 -10.96
CA GLY A 30 1.54 4.55 -10.48
C GLY A 30 0.93 5.94 -10.61
N THR A 31 -0.31 6.07 -10.20
CA THR A 31 -1.13 7.25 -10.45
C THR A 31 -0.82 8.38 -9.47
N LEU A 32 -0.22 9.46 -9.96
CA LEU A 32 0.11 10.67 -9.18
C LEU A 32 -0.76 11.88 -9.55
N SER A 33 -1.62 11.74 -10.56
CA SER A 33 -2.53 12.79 -11.02
C SER A 33 -3.96 12.29 -11.21
N GLY A 34 -4.93 13.22 -11.26
CA GLY A 34 -6.36 12.88 -11.45
C GLY A 34 -7.05 12.36 -10.18
N ALA A 35 -8.21 11.72 -10.35
CA ALA A 35 -9.12 11.31 -9.26
C ALA A 35 -8.53 10.25 -8.32
N ASN A 36 -7.59 9.45 -8.82
CA ASN A 36 -6.94 8.36 -8.10
C ASN A 36 -5.54 8.72 -7.56
N ALA A 37 -5.12 9.97 -7.71
CA ALA A 37 -3.79 10.45 -7.33
C ALA A 37 -3.43 10.19 -5.87
N ALA A 38 -4.40 10.18 -4.96
CA ALA A 38 -4.16 9.94 -3.55
C ALA A 38 -3.45 8.60 -3.29
N TRP A 39 -3.80 7.55 -4.01
CA TRP A 39 -3.17 6.23 -3.86
C TRP A 39 -1.67 6.24 -4.21
N GLY A 40 -1.31 6.82 -5.37
CA GLY A 40 0.09 6.92 -5.76
C GLY A 40 0.87 7.89 -4.89
N THR A 41 0.28 9.04 -4.57
CA THR A 41 0.89 10.03 -3.68
C THR A 41 1.19 9.43 -2.30
N SER A 42 0.27 8.65 -1.74
CA SER A 42 0.46 7.93 -0.48
C SER A 42 1.66 6.98 -0.54
N ASN A 43 1.83 6.24 -1.66
CA ASN A 43 2.99 5.38 -1.87
C ASN A 43 4.31 6.16 -1.91
N VAL A 44 4.38 7.18 -2.79
CA VAL A 44 5.61 7.97 -2.96
C VAL A 44 6.01 8.64 -1.65
N ARG A 45 5.07 9.30 -0.95
CA ARG A 45 5.34 9.94 0.34
C ARG A 45 5.80 8.93 1.39
N SER A 46 5.22 7.75 1.42
CA SER A 46 5.63 6.68 2.32
C SER A 46 7.07 6.24 2.05
N MET A 47 7.40 5.95 0.79
CA MET A 47 8.74 5.55 0.38
C MET A 47 9.78 6.64 0.66
N GLU A 48 9.46 7.90 0.34
CA GLU A 48 10.35 9.03 0.61
C GLU A 48 10.59 9.24 2.11
N THR A 49 9.56 9.05 2.95
CA THR A 49 9.72 9.14 4.41
C THR A 49 10.72 8.12 4.93
N SER A 50 10.57 6.84 4.52
CA SER A 50 11.52 5.79 4.89
C SER A 50 12.92 6.06 4.34
N ALA A 51 13.05 6.49 3.09
CA ALA A 51 14.32 6.86 2.48
C ALA A 51 15.02 7.99 3.24
N ASP A 52 14.28 9.04 3.62
CA ASP A 52 14.81 10.17 4.39
C ASP A 52 15.32 9.73 5.77
N ILE A 53 14.61 8.82 6.45
CA ILE A 53 15.05 8.27 7.74
C ILE A 53 16.40 7.55 7.59
N TYR A 54 16.55 6.69 6.59
CA TYR A 54 17.83 6.01 6.33
C TYR A 54 18.93 7.00 5.95
N ASN A 55 18.63 7.92 5.04
CA ASN A 55 19.61 8.90 4.55
C ASN A 55 20.09 9.86 5.64
N ALA A 56 19.21 10.24 6.58
CA ALA A 56 19.58 11.07 7.74
C ALA A 56 20.54 10.35 8.70
N GLN A 57 20.53 9.01 8.70
CA GLN A 57 21.46 8.17 9.47
C GLN A 57 22.77 7.87 8.72
N GLY A 58 22.99 8.53 7.59
CA GLY A 58 24.16 8.31 6.72
C GLY A 58 24.00 7.13 5.77
N GLY A 59 22.77 6.71 5.46
CA GLY A 59 22.43 5.62 4.57
C GLY A 59 22.13 4.30 5.27
N ILE A 60 21.61 3.35 4.49
CA ILE A 60 21.35 1.98 4.94
C ILE A 60 22.61 1.14 4.79
N GLU A 61 22.95 0.35 5.82
CA GLU A 61 24.09 -0.56 5.78
C GLU A 61 23.68 -1.93 5.23
N ILE A 62 24.34 -2.36 4.16
CA ILE A 62 24.13 -3.66 3.50
C ILE A 62 25.48 -4.26 3.16
N GLY A 63 25.79 -5.46 3.67
CA GLY A 63 27.05 -6.14 3.40
C GLY A 63 28.30 -5.33 3.83
N GLY A 64 28.21 -4.56 4.91
CA GLY A 64 29.31 -3.71 5.43
C GLY A 64 29.52 -2.39 4.67
N LYS A 65 28.64 -2.06 3.72
CA LYS A 65 28.70 -0.81 2.94
C LYS A 65 27.41 0.00 3.16
N LYS A 66 27.55 1.32 3.23
CA LYS A 66 26.40 2.24 3.35
C LYS A 66 25.94 2.75 2.00
N TYR A 67 24.63 2.71 1.78
CA TYR A 67 23.97 3.16 0.56
C TYR A 67 22.95 4.24 0.88
N LYS A 68 22.88 5.27 0.04
CA LYS A 68 21.71 6.15 0.01
C LYS A 68 20.52 5.42 -0.62
N VAL A 69 19.32 5.78 -0.23
CA VAL A 69 18.08 5.32 -0.85
C VAL A 69 17.45 6.47 -1.62
N GLU A 70 17.15 6.25 -2.88
CA GLU A 70 16.50 7.22 -3.78
C GLU A 70 15.21 6.64 -4.34
N VAL A 71 14.13 7.39 -4.23
CA VAL A 71 12.83 7.04 -4.83
C VAL A 71 12.72 7.72 -6.20
N VAL A 72 12.42 6.95 -7.24
CA VAL A 72 12.28 7.43 -8.62
C VAL A 72 10.83 7.30 -9.06
N PRO A 73 9.98 8.34 -8.91
CA PRO A 73 8.58 8.27 -9.25
C PRO A 73 8.32 8.47 -10.75
N PHE A 74 7.26 7.81 -11.22
CA PHE A 74 6.67 8.01 -12.55
C PHE A 74 5.15 8.01 -12.44
N ASP A 75 4.51 9.06 -12.95
CA ASP A 75 3.06 9.19 -13.00
C ASP A 75 2.50 8.48 -14.24
N ASP A 76 1.68 7.45 -14.03
CA ASP A 76 0.98 6.75 -15.10
C ASP A 76 -0.39 7.39 -15.44
N ALA A 77 -0.79 8.42 -14.70
CA ALA A 77 -2.07 9.13 -14.87
C ALA A 77 -3.29 8.19 -14.96
N TYR A 78 -3.20 7.00 -14.34
CA TYR A 78 -4.21 5.93 -14.42
C TYR A 78 -4.40 5.35 -15.83
N ASP A 79 -3.36 5.41 -16.68
CA ASP A 79 -3.35 4.89 -18.05
C ASP A 79 -2.35 3.71 -18.18
N PRO A 80 -2.80 2.50 -18.57
CA PRO A 80 -1.93 1.35 -18.76
C PRO A 80 -0.78 1.59 -19.76
N LYS A 81 -0.98 2.44 -20.77
CA LYS A 81 0.09 2.76 -21.74
C LYS A 81 1.19 3.61 -21.10
N LEU A 82 0.82 4.56 -20.23
CA LEU A 82 1.79 5.34 -19.48
C LEU A 82 2.47 4.48 -18.41
N ALA A 83 1.77 3.56 -17.78
CA ALA A 83 2.41 2.58 -16.87
C ALA A 83 3.49 1.76 -17.60
N VAL A 84 3.22 1.29 -18.82
CA VAL A 84 4.20 0.61 -19.69
C VAL A 84 5.40 1.52 -19.94
N ALA A 85 5.20 2.78 -20.32
CA ALA A 85 6.28 3.74 -20.54
C ALA A 85 7.11 3.97 -19.25
N GLY A 86 6.45 4.04 -18.10
CA GLY A 86 7.10 4.14 -16.79
C GLY A 86 7.99 2.93 -16.49
N MET A 87 7.49 1.72 -16.70
CA MET A 87 8.26 0.49 -16.47
C MET A 87 9.45 0.36 -17.43
N GLU A 88 9.28 0.74 -18.71
CA GLU A 88 10.40 0.80 -19.68
C GLU A 88 11.48 1.80 -19.24
N LYS A 89 11.09 2.95 -18.70
CA LYS A 89 12.03 3.90 -18.10
C LYS A 89 12.80 3.27 -16.94
N MET A 90 12.12 2.57 -16.02
CA MET A 90 12.79 1.88 -14.91
C MET A 90 13.80 0.85 -15.42
N ALA A 91 13.44 0.08 -16.47
CA ALA A 91 14.34 -0.87 -17.12
C ALA A 91 15.57 -0.18 -17.72
N GLN A 92 15.40 0.93 -18.45
CA GLN A 92 16.50 1.71 -19.04
C GLN A 92 17.45 2.27 -17.97
N GLU A 93 16.93 2.70 -16.82
CA GLU A 93 17.70 3.17 -15.67
C GLU A 93 18.28 2.02 -14.82
N LYS A 94 18.06 0.76 -15.23
CA LYS A 94 18.50 -0.46 -14.54
C LYS A 94 17.97 -0.59 -13.10
N ILE A 95 16.81 0.01 -12.83
CA ILE A 95 16.11 -0.13 -11.56
C ILE A 95 15.48 -1.51 -11.49
N LYS A 96 15.82 -2.30 -10.47
CA LYS A 96 15.38 -3.70 -10.30
C LYS A 96 14.16 -3.88 -9.43
N TYR A 97 13.74 -2.83 -8.72
CA TYR A 97 12.61 -2.87 -7.79
C TYR A 97 11.69 -1.69 -8.03
N VAL A 98 10.42 -1.99 -8.26
CA VAL A 98 9.39 -0.98 -8.56
C VAL A 98 8.19 -1.20 -7.67
N VAL A 99 7.76 -0.18 -6.93
CA VAL A 99 6.50 -0.18 -6.17
C VAL A 99 5.38 0.31 -7.08
N GLY A 100 4.21 -0.32 -7.00
CA GLY A 100 3.09 -0.09 -7.93
C GLY A 100 3.12 -1.04 -9.13
N PRO A 101 2.20 -0.88 -10.10
CA PRO A 101 1.11 0.11 -10.18
C PRO A 101 -0.04 -0.09 -9.18
N ASN A 102 -1.00 0.85 -9.21
CA ASN A 102 -2.10 0.90 -8.25
C ASN A 102 -3.43 0.32 -8.77
N ASP A 103 -3.44 -0.41 -9.88
CA ASP A 103 -4.65 -0.97 -10.49
C ASP A 103 -4.32 -2.20 -11.34
N ASP A 104 -5.31 -3.08 -11.52
CA ASP A 104 -5.17 -4.34 -12.25
C ASP A 104 -4.75 -4.13 -13.71
N ALA A 105 -5.33 -3.15 -14.40
CA ALA A 105 -5.05 -2.92 -15.82
C ALA A 105 -3.60 -2.50 -16.06
N GLN A 106 -3.08 -1.57 -15.24
CA GLN A 106 -1.70 -1.11 -15.28
C GLN A 106 -0.74 -2.24 -14.87
N ALA A 107 -1.06 -2.97 -13.79
CA ALA A 107 -0.20 -4.06 -13.30
C ALA A 107 -0.08 -5.20 -14.31
N ILE A 108 -1.16 -5.55 -15.01
CA ILE A 108 -1.16 -6.53 -16.09
C ILE A 108 -0.33 -6.03 -17.28
N ALA A 109 -0.49 -4.75 -17.65
CA ALA A 109 0.20 -4.17 -18.80
C ALA A 109 1.73 -4.13 -18.62
N VAL A 110 2.24 -3.89 -17.41
CA VAL A 110 3.68 -3.81 -17.14
C VAL A 110 4.33 -5.18 -16.93
N LYS A 111 3.55 -6.25 -16.67
CA LYS A 111 4.06 -7.58 -16.37
C LYS A 111 5.05 -8.13 -17.42
N PRO A 112 4.79 -8.04 -18.76
CA PRO A 112 5.74 -8.54 -19.75
C PRO A 112 7.12 -7.87 -19.69
N ILE A 113 7.18 -6.58 -19.34
CA ILE A 113 8.43 -5.83 -19.21
C ILE A 113 9.15 -6.27 -17.94
N ALA A 114 8.44 -6.38 -16.82
CA ALA A 114 9.02 -6.86 -15.57
C ALA A 114 9.64 -8.26 -15.70
N GLU A 115 8.97 -9.17 -16.40
CA GLU A 115 9.49 -10.52 -16.68
C GLU A 115 10.69 -10.49 -17.63
N ARG A 116 10.67 -9.69 -18.70
CA ARG A 116 11.76 -9.55 -19.66
C ARG A 116 13.04 -9.00 -19.02
N ASP A 117 12.92 -7.94 -18.23
CA ASP A 117 14.04 -7.17 -17.68
C ASP A 117 14.41 -7.56 -16.25
N LYS A 118 13.71 -8.58 -15.70
CA LYS A 118 13.90 -9.06 -14.34
C LYS A 118 13.78 -7.92 -13.33
N ILE A 119 12.60 -7.33 -13.27
CA ILE A 119 12.24 -6.26 -12.33
C ILE A 119 11.20 -6.83 -11.35
N VAL A 120 11.55 -6.94 -10.08
CA VAL A 120 10.55 -7.26 -9.04
C VAL A 120 9.68 -6.02 -8.85
N TYR A 121 8.38 -6.16 -9.08
CA TYR A 121 7.44 -5.08 -8.87
C TYR A 121 6.38 -5.46 -7.83
N PHE A 122 5.92 -4.44 -7.10
CA PHE A 122 5.02 -4.60 -5.96
C PHE A 122 3.70 -3.88 -6.25
N PRO A 123 2.82 -4.47 -7.10
CA PRO A 123 1.58 -3.82 -7.45
C PRO A 123 0.58 -3.86 -6.29
N TYR A 124 -0.29 -2.86 -6.28
CA TYR A 124 -1.47 -2.78 -5.44
C TYR A 124 -2.70 -3.12 -6.29
N ALA A 125 -2.71 -4.33 -6.82
CA ALA A 125 -3.69 -4.83 -7.77
C ALA A 125 -4.27 -6.17 -7.27
N PHE A 126 -5.57 -6.38 -7.36
CA PHE A 126 -6.25 -7.51 -6.73
C PHE A 126 -6.46 -8.71 -7.65
N ASN A 127 -6.04 -8.61 -8.91
CA ASN A 127 -6.12 -9.72 -9.85
C ASN A 127 -5.10 -10.83 -9.51
N LYS A 128 -5.60 -11.95 -9.01
CA LYS A 128 -4.78 -13.09 -8.58
C LYS A 128 -3.86 -13.64 -9.68
N SER A 129 -4.25 -13.50 -10.97
CA SER A 129 -3.43 -13.97 -12.09
C SER A 129 -2.06 -13.30 -12.21
N LEU A 130 -1.86 -12.17 -11.57
CA LEU A 130 -0.57 -11.48 -11.49
C LEU A 130 0.46 -12.27 -10.69
N TYR A 131 0.02 -13.05 -9.68
CA TYR A 131 0.86 -13.62 -8.65
C TYR A 131 0.98 -15.14 -8.71
N ILE A 132 0.16 -15.81 -9.53
CA ILE A 132 0.22 -17.27 -9.73
C ILE A 132 1.30 -17.63 -10.76
N LYS A 133 1.87 -18.84 -10.66
CA LYS A 133 2.83 -19.34 -11.67
C LYS A 133 2.22 -19.31 -13.07
N PRO A 134 2.97 -18.97 -14.14
CA PRO A 134 4.42 -18.76 -14.15
C PRO A 134 4.89 -17.34 -13.83
N ALA A 135 4.08 -16.46 -13.27
CA ALA A 135 4.50 -15.12 -12.87
C ALA A 135 5.57 -15.20 -11.77
N ASN A 136 6.71 -14.60 -11.98
CA ASN A 136 7.84 -14.68 -11.06
C ASN A 136 8.10 -13.36 -10.34
N TYR A 137 7.99 -12.22 -11.05
CA TYR A 137 8.50 -10.92 -10.58
C TYR A 137 7.42 -10.02 -9.96
N ALA A 138 6.15 -10.43 -9.95
CA ALA A 138 5.09 -9.71 -9.24
C ALA A 138 4.98 -10.18 -7.80
N VAL A 139 5.03 -9.25 -6.86
CA VAL A 139 4.81 -9.49 -5.42
C VAL A 139 3.70 -8.57 -4.95
N PHE A 140 2.61 -9.11 -4.45
CA PHE A 140 1.48 -8.31 -4.00
C PHE A 140 1.86 -7.42 -2.80
N GLY A 141 1.70 -6.10 -2.95
CA GLY A 141 2.25 -5.10 -2.04
C GLY A 141 1.41 -4.81 -0.80
N MET A 142 0.25 -5.45 -0.63
CA MET A 142 -0.69 -5.11 0.44
C MET A 142 -1.64 -6.27 0.81
N ILE A 143 -2.61 -5.98 1.69
CA ILE A 143 -3.76 -6.85 1.96
C ILE A 143 -4.81 -6.65 0.86
N ALA A 144 -5.31 -7.75 0.29
CA ALA A 144 -6.40 -7.72 -0.67
C ALA A 144 -7.77 -7.57 0.01
N SER A 145 -8.74 -7.04 -0.73
CA SER A 145 -10.14 -7.02 -0.28
C SER A 145 -10.65 -8.42 0.07
N TYR A 146 -10.33 -9.43 -0.74
CA TYR A 146 -10.73 -10.82 -0.50
C TYR A 146 -10.06 -11.48 0.73
N GLN A 147 -9.07 -10.84 1.36
CA GLN A 147 -8.47 -11.25 2.65
C GLN A 147 -9.05 -10.41 3.81
N TRP A 148 -9.30 -9.14 3.55
CA TRP A 148 -9.85 -8.21 4.52
C TRP A 148 -11.35 -8.42 4.77
N GLU A 149 -12.12 -8.61 3.72
CA GLU A 149 -13.58 -8.73 3.77
C GLU A 149 -14.07 -9.91 4.63
N PRO A 150 -13.51 -11.13 4.55
CA PRO A 150 -13.96 -12.24 5.39
C PRO A 150 -13.85 -11.91 6.89
N ALA A 151 -12.73 -11.31 7.29
CA ALA A 151 -12.49 -10.97 8.69
C ALA A 151 -13.44 -9.87 9.17
N VAL A 152 -13.69 -8.85 8.35
CA VAL A 152 -14.57 -7.72 8.71
C VAL A 152 -16.04 -8.14 8.69
N TYR A 153 -16.49 -8.89 7.68
CA TYR A 153 -17.88 -9.34 7.62
C TYR A 153 -18.20 -10.25 8.81
N LYS A 154 -17.30 -11.20 9.13
CA LYS A 154 -17.43 -12.05 10.32
C LYS A 154 -17.47 -11.23 11.61
N TRP A 155 -16.59 -10.25 11.76
CA TRP A 155 -16.59 -9.36 12.93
C TRP A 155 -17.91 -8.58 13.05
N LEU A 156 -18.45 -8.08 11.93
CA LEU A 156 -19.72 -7.36 11.90
C LEU A 156 -20.91 -8.28 12.25
N GLN A 157 -20.91 -9.52 11.76
CA GLN A 157 -21.93 -10.51 12.16
C GLN A 157 -21.88 -10.77 13.68
N ASP A 158 -20.68 -11.06 14.21
CA ASP A 158 -20.50 -11.48 15.59
C ASP A 158 -20.74 -10.33 16.59
N ASN A 159 -20.43 -9.09 16.23
CA ASN A 159 -20.42 -7.95 17.15
C ASN A 159 -21.53 -6.93 16.91
N LYS A 160 -22.15 -6.95 15.71
CA LYS A 160 -23.13 -5.91 15.29
C LYS A 160 -24.40 -6.49 14.70
N ASP A 161 -24.60 -7.79 14.75
CA ASP A 161 -25.78 -8.51 14.23
C ASP A 161 -26.10 -8.19 12.75
N VAL A 162 -25.04 -7.96 11.93
CA VAL A 162 -25.18 -7.70 10.50
C VAL A 162 -25.61 -9.00 9.81
N LYS A 163 -26.72 -8.95 9.05
CA LYS A 163 -27.32 -10.10 8.35
C LYS A 163 -27.43 -9.88 6.86
N THR A 164 -27.60 -8.62 6.43
CA THR A 164 -27.86 -8.25 5.04
C THR A 164 -26.76 -7.37 4.49
N VAL A 165 -26.36 -7.59 3.24
CA VAL A 165 -25.30 -6.83 2.58
C VAL A 165 -25.73 -6.37 1.18
N ALA A 166 -25.30 -5.18 0.82
CA ALA A 166 -25.42 -4.61 -0.52
C ALA A 166 -24.05 -4.22 -1.04
N PHE A 167 -23.82 -4.34 -2.34
CA PHE A 167 -22.58 -3.96 -3.01
C PHE A 167 -22.81 -2.84 -4.00
N LEU A 168 -21.86 -1.89 -4.02
CA LEU A 168 -21.78 -0.80 -4.99
C LEU A 168 -20.35 -0.69 -5.51
N ALA A 169 -20.16 -0.76 -6.83
CA ALA A 169 -18.84 -0.69 -7.46
C ALA A 169 -18.79 0.35 -8.58
N ALA A 170 -17.63 0.96 -8.81
CA ALA A 170 -17.40 1.66 -10.06
C ALA A 170 -17.44 0.67 -11.24
N ASN A 171 -17.91 1.11 -12.41
CA ASN A 171 -17.94 0.28 -13.60
C ASN A 171 -16.55 0.22 -14.27
N ALA A 172 -15.62 -0.45 -13.60
CA ALA A 172 -14.24 -0.68 -14.03
C ALA A 172 -13.77 -2.07 -13.58
N ALA A 173 -12.72 -2.60 -14.20
CA ALA A 173 -12.30 -3.99 -14.02
C ALA A 173 -11.98 -4.34 -12.56
N ASP A 174 -11.14 -3.54 -11.88
CA ASP A 174 -10.74 -3.80 -10.50
C ASP A 174 -11.92 -3.68 -9.51
N PRO A 175 -12.72 -2.60 -9.47
CA PRO A 175 -13.90 -2.52 -8.60
C PRO A 175 -14.89 -3.66 -8.80
N LEU A 176 -15.12 -4.09 -10.04
CA LEU A 176 -16.01 -5.22 -10.35
C LEU A 176 -15.43 -6.55 -9.84
N ASN A 177 -14.12 -6.75 -9.99
CA ASN A 177 -13.44 -7.94 -9.45
C ASN A 177 -13.50 -7.98 -7.91
N GLN A 178 -13.29 -6.85 -7.24
CA GLN A 178 -13.45 -6.76 -5.77
C GLN A 178 -14.89 -7.09 -5.36
N ARG A 179 -15.89 -6.52 -6.03
CA ARG A 179 -17.30 -6.83 -5.78
C ARG A 179 -17.59 -8.33 -5.92
N ASP A 180 -17.13 -8.95 -6.98
CA ASP A 180 -17.41 -10.37 -7.28
C ASP A 180 -16.76 -11.29 -6.23
N ASN A 181 -15.55 -10.94 -5.73
CA ASN A 181 -14.94 -11.62 -4.59
C ASN A 181 -15.76 -11.41 -3.31
N GLY A 182 -16.19 -10.17 -3.04
CA GLY A 182 -16.99 -9.83 -1.86
C GLY A 182 -18.36 -10.53 -1.83
N LEU A 183 -19.01 -10.67 -2.99
CA LEU A 183 -20.25 -11.44 -3.13
C LEU A 183 -20.06 -12.90 -2.71
N LYS A 184 -19.02 -13.55 -3.22
CA LYS A 184 -18.71 -14.93 -2.85
C LYS A 184 -18.45 -15.07 -1.36
N ILE A 185 -17.69 -14.14 -0.77
CA ILE A 185 -17.39 -14.13 0.68
C ILE A 185 -18.69 -13.96 1.49
N ALA A 186 -19.56 -13.06 1.07
CA ALA A 186 -20.85 -12.86 1.75
C ALA A 186 -21.71 -14.13 1.71
N GLU A 187 -21.78 -14.80 0.57
CA GLU A 187 -22.47 -16.08 0.40
C GLU A 187 -21.87 -17.19 1.28
N ASP A 188 -20.53 -17.33 1.28
CA ASP A 188 -19.78 -18.32 2.09
C ASP A 188 -20.00 -18.09 3.60
N LEU A 189 -20.22 -16.85 4.04
CA LEU A 189 -20.53 -16.48 5.42
C LEU A 189 -22.04 -16.50 5.76
N GLY A 190 -22.90 -16.80 4.78
CA GLY A 190 -24.36 -16.85 5.00
C GLY A 190 -25.01 -15.48 5.16
N LEU A 191 -24.40 -14.39 4.67
CA LEU A 191 -25.04 -13.09 4.59
C LEU A 191 -26.07 -13.04 3.46
N ASP A 192 -27.22 -12.44 3.71
CA ASP A 192 -28.25 -12.21 2.69
C ASP A 192 -27.85 -11.04 1.79
N VAL A 193 -27.58 -11.31 0.51
CA VAL A 193 -27.15 -10.30 -0.47
C VAL A 193 -28.39 -9.64 -1.08
N VAL A 194 -28.77 -8.48 -0.58
CA VAL A 194 -29.95 -7.74 -1.04
C VAL A 194 -29.70 -6.89 -2.29
N GLU A 195 -28.44 -6.55 -2.61
CA GLU A 195 -28.04 -5.89 -3.84
C GLU A 195 -26.65 -6.36 -4.28
N ALA A 196 -26.56 -6.96 -5.48
CA ALA A 196 -25.33 -7.56 -6.00
C ALA A 196 -24.70 -6.79 -7.17
N LYS A 197 -25.47 -5.99 -7.91
CA LYS A 197 -25.08 -5.51 -9.25
C LYS A 197 -25.07 -4.00 -9.42
N ALA A 198 -25.28 -3.24 -8.35
CA ALA A 198 -25.27 -1.78 -8.44
C ALA A 198 -23.89 -1.27 -8.87
N THR A 199 -23.87 -0.41 -9.87
CA THR A 199 -22.65 0.22 -10.39
C THR A 199 -22.85 1.69 -10.67
N TYR A 200 -21.74 2.44 -10.75
CA TYR A 200 -21.70 3.84 -11.15
C TYR A 200 -20.53 4.10 -12.11
N LYS A 201 -20.64 5.16 -12.91
CA LYS A 201 -19.55 5.60 -13.80
C LYS A 201 -18.50 6.36 -12.98
N ALA A 202 -17.23 6.26 -13.36
CA ALA A 202 -16.11 6.92 -12.66
C ALA A 202 -16.25 8.45 -12.56
N ASP A 203 -16.96 9.08 -13.50
CA ASP A 203 -17.23 10.52 -13.52
C ASP A 203 -18.50 10.94 -12.78
N THR A 204 -19.23 10.01 -12.15
CA THR A 204 -20.44 10.28 -11.36
C THR A 204 -20.12 11.25 -10.21
N ARG A 205 -20.95 12.30 -10.08
CA ARG A 205 -20.86 13.28 -8.98
C ARG A 205 -22.13 13.33 -8.13
N ASP A 206 -23.26 12.91 -8.70
CA ASP A 206 -24.55 12.81 -8.01
C ASP A 206 -24.93 11.32 -7.83
N PHE A 207 -24.99 10.89 -6.58
CA PHE A 207 -25.24 9.51 -6.22
C PHE A 207 -26.67 9.23 -5.76
N PHE A 208 -27.58 10.22 -5.73
CA PHE A 208 -28.94 10.01 -5.25
C PHE A 208 -29.69 8.94 -6.04
N SER A 209 -29.59 8.98 -7.38
CA SER A 209 -30.24 7.98 -8.25
C SER A 209 -29.65 6.57 -8.12
N VAL A 210 -28.34 6.46 -7.82
CA VAL A 210 -27.63 5.19 -7.65
C VAL A 210 -27.95 4.56 -6.29
N ILE A 211 -27.92 5.36 -5.21
CA ILE A 211 -28.01 4.86 -3.84
C ILE A 211 -29.45 4.67 -3.36
N THR A 212 -30.40 5.48 -3.84
CA THR A 212 -31.81 5.35 -3.44
C THR A 212 -32.39 3.93 -3.58
N PRO A 213 -32.24 3.22 -4.71
CA PRO A 213 -32.73 1.85 -4.84
C PRO A 213 -32.04 0.85 -3.91
N ILE A 214 -30.74 1.08 -3.57
CA ILE A 214 -29.98 0.23 -2.65
C ILE A 214 -30.55 0.39 -1.22
N ILE A 215 -30.69 1.62 -0.76
CA ILE A 215 -31.14 1.91 0.61
C ILE A 215 -32.60 1.45 0.85
N LYS A 216 -33.46 1.47 -0.18
CA LYS A 216 -34.82 0.91 -0.10
C LYS A 216 -34.85 -0.58 0.24
N LYS A 217 -33.79 -1.33 -0.06
CA LYS A 217 -33.62 -2.74 0.31
C LYS A 217 -33.17 -2.95 1.76
N LYS A 218 -32.89 -1.87 2.49
CA LYS A 218 -32.51 -1.84 3.90
C LYS A 218 -31.32 -2.76 4.24
N PRO A 219 -30.18 -2.67 3.55
CA PRO A 219 -29.01 -3.45 3.93
C PRO A 219 -28.49 -3.01 5.32
N ASP A 220 -27.93 -3.98 6.09
CA ASP A 220 -27.20 -3.67 7.30
C ASP A 220 -25.79 -3.17 6.98
N LEU A 221 -25.21 -3.67 5.88
CA LEU A 221 -23.89 -3.31 5.38
C LEU A 221 -23.96 -2.90 3.90
N LEU A 222 -23.39 -1.74 3.58
CA LEU A 222 -23.12 -1.31 2.20
C LEU A 222 -21.62 -1.36 1.93
N VAL A 223 -21.19 -2.27 1.04
CA VAL A 223 -19.79 -2.42 0.62
C VAL A 223 -19.54 -1.55 -0.60
N LEU A 224 -18.51 -0.71 -0.50
CA LEU A 224 -18.05 0.17 -1.58
C LEU A 224 -16.81 -0.47 -2.23
N SER A 225 -17.02 -1.38 -3.18
CA SER A 225 -15.96 -2.14 -3.81
C SER A 225 -15.11 -1.26 -4.72
N GLY A 226 -13.78 -1.19 -4.45
CA GLY A 226 -12.83 -0.42 -5.24
C GLY A 226 -13.13 1.09 -5.31
N VAL A 227 -13.76 1.65 -4.28
CA VAL A 227 -14.13 3.06 -4.26
C VAL A 227 -12.88 3.95 -4.20
N SER A 228 -12.83 4.98 -5.05
CA SER A 228 -11.73 5.95 -5.03
C SER A 228 -11.82 6.92 -3.85
N PRO A 229 -10.69 7.45 -3.36
CA PRO A 229 -10.68 8.45 -2.28
C PRO A 229 -11.55 9.68 -2.56
N ALA A 230 -11.61 10.13 -3.81
CA ALA A 230 -12.43 11.28 -4.20
C ALA A 230 -13.94 10.97 -4.22
N THR A 231 -14.32 9.70 -4.41
CA THR A 231 -15.72 9.28 -4.59
C THR A 231 -16.35 8.80 -3.27
N ALA A 232 -15.57 8.16 -2.40
CA ALA A 232 -16.08 7.61 -1.15
C ALA A 232 -16.85 8.62 -0.29
N PRO A 233 -16.38 9.86 -0.05
CA PRO A 233 -17.13 10.84 0.73
C PRO A 233 -18.49 11.22 0.12
N LEU A 234 -18.58 11.27 -1.21
CA LEU A 234 -19.83 11.61 -1.91
C LEU A 234 -20.88 10.51 -1.71
N ILE A 235 -20.48 9.25 -1.84
CA ILE A 235 -21.36 8.09 -1.63
C ILE A 235 -21.81 8.05 -0.16
N ILE A 236 -20.89 8.16 0.78
CA ILE A 236 -21.14 8.11 2.22
C ILE A 236 -22.14 9.21 2.62
N LYS A 237 -21.90 10.46 2.21
CA LYS A 237 -22.77 11.60 2.49
C LYS A 237 -24.16 11.38 1.91
N THR A 238 -24.27 10.96 0.65
CA THR A 238 -25.55 10.70 0.00
C THR A 238 -26.32 9.58 0.71
N ALA A 239 -25.67 8.48 1.09
CA ALA A 239 -26.31 7.38 1.79
C ALA A 239 -26.90 7.86 3.14
N ARG A 240 -26.16 8.66 3.92
CA ARG A 240 -26.64 9.23 5.18
C ARG A 240 -27.78 10.23 5.00
N GLN A 241 -27.72 11.06 3.96
CA GLN A 241 -28.82 11.99 3.60
C GLN A 241 -30.10 11.25 3.24
N LEU A 242 -29.99 10.08 2.61
CA LEU A 242 -31.12 9.18 2.32
C LEU A 242 -31.63 8.40 3.55
N GLY A 243 -31.02 8.63 4.72
CA GLY A 243 -31.44 8.00 5.99
C GLY A 243 -30.80 6.63 6.25
N PHE A 244 -29.79 6.22 5.50
CA PHE A 244 -29.08 4.97 5.77
C PHE A 244 -28.40 5.01 7.14
N LYS A 245 -28.67 4.01 7.99
CA LYS A 245 -28.11 3.87 9.35
C LYS A 245 -27.15 2.71 9.50
N GLY A 246 -27.08 1.81 8.50
CA GLY A 246 -26.20 0.64 8.51
C GLY A 246 -24.71 1.00 8.41
N PHE A 247 -23.89 -0.03 8.42
CA PHE A 247 -22.44 0.11 8.23
C PHE A 247 -22.10 0.33 6.75
N MET A 248 -21.03 1.07 6.51
CA MET A 248 -20.41 1.17 5.18
C MET A 248 -18.96 0.72 5.28
N ALA A 249 -18.49 -0.03 4.28
CA ALA A 249 -17.14 -0.58 4.31
C ALA A 249 -16.49 -0.56 2.93
N ALA A 250 -15.15 -0.44 2.91
CA ALA A 250 -14.33 -0.60 1.72
C ALA A 250 -13.08 -1.43 2.03
N GLY A 251 -12.74 -2.37 1.15
CA GLY A 251 -11.53 -3.21 1.27
C GLY A 251 -10.22 -2.48 0.92
N THR A 252 -10.29 -1.17 0.63
CA THR A 252 -9.14 -0.30 0.32
C THR A 252 -8.93 0.70 1.45
N ALA A 253 -7.68 1.09 1.68
CA ALA A 253 -7.37 2.13 2.64
C ALA A 253 -7.84 3.50 2.14
N LEU A 254 -8.39 4.30 3.05
CA LEU A 254 -8.77 5.70 2.83
C LEU A 254 -8.17 6.59 3.91
N ASP A 255 -7.96 7.84 3.56
CA ASP A 255 -7.43 8.83 4.50
C ASP A 255 -8.54 9.46 5.34
N ALA A 256 -8.31 9.61 6.64
CA ALA A 256 -9.28 10.20 7.57
C ALA A 256 -9.55 11.68 7.26
N GLY A 257 -8.54 12.42 6.79
CA GLY A 257 -8.68 13.82 6.39
C GLY A 257 -9.62 13.99 5.21
N ILE A 258 -9.48 13.15 4.18
CA ILE A 258 -10.38 13.13 3.00
C ILE A 258 -11.83 12.85 3.41
N LEU A 259 -12.04 11.90 4.32
CA LEU A 259 -13.39 11.60 4.82
C LEU A 259 -13.95 12.75 5.65
N LYS A 260 -13.12 13.36 6.48
CA LYS A 260 -13.50 14.52 7.31
C LYS A 260 -13.93 15.72 6.45
N GLU A 261 -13.14 16.06 5.45
CA GLU A 261 -13.42 17.20 4.56
C GLU A 261 -14.63 16.95 3.66
N GLY A 262 -14.75 15.75 3.09
CA GLY A 262 -15.78 15.44 2.10
C GLY A 262 -17.12 14.97 2.67
N ALA A 263 -17.12 14.26 3.80
CA ALA A 263 -18.31 13.66 4.40
C ALA A 263 -18.60 14.16 5.83
N GLY A 264 -17.59 14.64 6.56
CA GLY A 264 -17.76 15.08 7.95
C GLY A 264 -18.30 13.95 8.84
N ASP A 265 -19.27 14.27 9.71
CA ASP A 265 -19.90 13.32 10.63
C ASP A 265 -20.66 12.18 9.90
N ALA A 266 -21.02 12.37 8.63
CA ALA A 266 -21.63 11.33 7.83
C ALA A 266 -20.72 10.09 7.67
N ALA A 267 -19.40 10.26 7.80
CA ALA A 267 -18.43 9.17 7.72
C ALA A 267 -18.35 8.32 9.01
N ASN A 268 -18.93 8.77 10.12
CA ASN A 268 -18.93 7.98 11.37
C ASN A 268 -19.50 6.57 11.13
N GLY A 269 -18.74 5.56 11.55
CA GLY A 269 -19.08 4.15 11.33
C GLY A 269 -18.62 3.58 9.98
N PHE A 270 -17.90 4.34 9.14
CA PHE A 270 -17.26 3.81 7.94
C PHE A 270 -16.05 2.94 8.31
N ILE A 271 -15.91 1.78 7.65
CA ILE A 271 -14.86 0.81 7.96
C ILE A 271 -13.97 0.61 6.73
N CYS A 272 -12.66 0.65 6.93
CA CYS A 272 -11.69 0.33 5.87
C CYS A 272 -10.40 -0.29 6.44
N GLN A 273 -9.50 -0.73 5.57
CA GLN A 273 -8.14 -1.09 5.97
C GLN A 273 -7.38 0.18 6.36
N GLY A 274 -6.58 0.11 7.42
CA GLY A 274 -5.78 1.25 7.88
C GLY A 274 -4.36 0.88 8.27
N GLY A 275 -3.58 1.89 8.63
CA GLY A 275 -2.21 1.75 9.13
C GLY A 275 -2.16 1.47 10.64
N ALA A 276 -0.96 1.46 11.20
CA ALA A 276 -0.76 1.35 12.64
C ALA A 276 -1.18 2.64 13.34
N ASP A 277 -1.97 2.53 14.40
CA ASP A 277 -2.28 3.65 15.30
C ASP A 277 -1.50 3.53 16.63
N ALA A 278 -1.67 4.51 17.51
CA ALA A 278 -0.95 4.59 18.78
C ALA A 278 -1.10 3.33 19.67
N SER A 279 -2.14 2.51 19.48
CA SER A 279 -2.33 1.28 20.26
C SER A 279 -1.38 0.16 19.86
N ILE A 280 -0.99 0.11 18.58
CA ILE A 280 -0.20 -0.97 17.98
C ILE A 280 1.16 -0.54 17.43
N GLN A 281 1.40 0.74 17.16
CA GLN A 281 2.65 1.25 16.58
C GLN A 281 3.82 1.21 17.59
N SER A 282 5.02 0.87 17.09
CA SER A 282 6.27 0.95 17.83
C SER A 282 6.87 2.36 17.82
N GLU A 283 7.94 2.57 18.61
CA GLU A 283 8.75 3.80 18.55
C GLU A 283 9.32 4.08 17.13
N VAL A 284 9.63 3.04 16.36
CA VAL A 284 10.09 3.18 14.97
C VAL A 284 8.98 3.74 14.09
N MET A 285 7.75 3.25 14.26
CA MET A 285 6.61 3.77 13.53
C MET A 285 6.25 5.18 13.99
N GLU A 286 6.33 5.48 15.29
CA GLU A 286 6.14 6.85 15.82
C GLU A 286 7.12 7.82 15.16
N LYS A 287 8.40 7.44 15.06
CA LYS A 287 9.44 8.23 14.39
C LYS A 287 9.16 8.40 12.89
N TRP A 288 8.63 7.37 12.24
CA TRP A 288 8.21 7.45 10.84
C TRP A 288 7.07 8.48 10.68
N VAL A 289 6.03 8.42 11.54
CA VAL A 289 4.91 9.36 11.55
C VAL A 289 5.38 10.80 11.77
N GLU A 290 6.30 11.04 12.74
CA GLU A 290 6.89 12.36 12.95
C GLU A 290 7.62 12.88 11.71
N THR A 291 8.42 12.02 11.06
CA THR A 291 9.20 12.39 9.87
C THR A 291 8.27 12.72 8.71
N TYR A 292 7.24 11.88 8.49
CA TYR A 292 6.19 12.10 7.51
C TYR A 292 5.49 13.45 7.73
N THR A 293 4.98 13.69 8.95
CA THR A 293 4.25 14.91 9.30
C THR A 293 5.11 16.16 9.15
N LYS A 294 6.40 16.09 9.54
CA LYS A 294 7.33 17.19 9.36
C LYS A 294 7.56 17.54 7.89
N LYS A 295 7.57 16.54 6.99
CA LYS A 295 7.84 16.75 5.55
C LYS A 295 6.58 17.16 4.78
N PHE A 296 5.43 16.56 5.08
CA PHE A 296 4.21 16.70 4.28
C PHE A 296 3.08 17.46 4.96
N GLY A 297 3.27 17.86 6.23
CA GLY A 297 2.34 18.66 7.02
C GLY A 297 1.40 17.83 7.86
N GLU A 298 0.50 17.06 7.27
CA GLU A 298 -0.50 16.26 7.97
C GLU A 298 -0.21 14.77 7.87
N TYR A 299 -0.46 14.02 8.96
CA TYR A 299 -0.37 12.56 8.95
C TYR A 299 -1.41 11.97 8.01
N ASN A 300 -0.99 10.99 7.22
CA ASN A 300 -1.84 10.26 6.30
C ASN A 300 -1.83 8.77 6.66
N ASP A 301 -2.98 8.27 7.13
CA ASP A 301 -3.15 6.88 7.56
C ASP A 301 -2.99 5.89 6.40
N GLU A 302 -3.41 6.26 5.20
CA GLU A 302 -3.20 5.46 3.99
C GLU A 302 -1.72 5.32 3.66
N SER A 303 -0.92 6.41 3.76
CA SER A 303 0.54 6.34 3.56
C SER A 303 1.21 5.39 4.55
N ASN A 304 0.69 5.30 5.77
CA ASN A 304 1.20 4.37 6.77
C ASN A 304 1.02 2.90 6.34
N THR A 305 -0.06 2.55 5.63
CA THR A 305 -0.24 1.19 5.09
C THR A 305 0.79 0.84 4.02
N LYS A 306 1.44 1.84 3.40
CA LYS A 306 2.37 1.68 2.27
C LYS A 306 3.85 1.60 2.70
N VAL A 307 4.15 1.70 4.00
CA VAL A 307 5.53 1.66 4.51
C VAL A 307 6.25 0.34 4.15
N PHE A 308 5.51 -0.74 4.02
CA PHE A 308 6.07 -2.08 3.97
C PHE A 308 6.83 -2.39 2.68
N ALA A 309 6.39 -1.97 1.49
CA ALA A 309 7.01 -2.39 0.23
C ALA A 309 8.51 -2.02 0.18
N LEU A 310 8.87 -0.76 0.45
CA LEU A 310 10.26 -0.33 0.51
C LEU A 310 11.05 -1.08 1.60
N GLU A 311 10.45 -1.25 2.78
CA GLU A 311 11.12 -1.90 3.91
C GLU A 311 11.42 -3.37 3.63
N TYR A 312 10.48 -4.12 3.04
CA TYR A 312 10.72 -5.51 2.61
C TYR A 312 11.86 -5.60 1.61
N ILE A 313 11.89 -4.72 0.61
CA ILE A 313 12.98 -4.67 -0.37
C ILE A 313 14.33 -4.49 0.32
N LEU A 314 14.44 -3.50 1.20
CA LEU A 314 15.68 -3.17 1.89
C LEU A 314 16.11 -4.25 2.90
N GLU A 315 15.16 -4.85 3.63
CA GLU A 315 15.48 -5.90 4.61
C GLU A 315 15.91 -7.21 3.92
N VAL A 316 15.32 -7.56 2.76
CA VAL A 316 15.81 -8.68 1.94
C VAL A 316 17.23 -8.41 1.44
N MET A 317 17.53 -7.19 0.97
CA MET A 317 18.88 -6.80 0.55
C MET A 317 19.90 -6.86 1.69
N LYS A 318 19.50 -6.55 2.93
CA LYS A 318 20.38 -6.73 4.11
C LYS A 318 20.71 -8.20 4.33
N SER A 319 19.74 -9.08 4.16
CA SER A 319 19.93 -10.53 4.32
C SER A 319 20.75 -11.14 3.18
N ASN A 320 20.57 -10.63 1.96
CA ASN A 320 21.29 -11.06 0.76
C ASN A 320 21.77 -9.84 -0.05
N PRO A 321 23.01 -9.36 0.16
CA PRO A 321 23.53 -8.18 -0.55
C PRO A 321 23.57 -8.31 -2.07
N LYS A 322 23.56 -9.53 -2.64
CA LYS A 322 23.51 -9.74 -4.10
C LYS A 322 22.17 -9.24 -4.66
N ALA A 323 21.12 -9.27 -3.88
CA ALA A 323 19.79 -8.77 -4.26
C ALA A 323 19.77 -7.28 -4.61
N ILE A 324 20.78 -6.48 -4.25
CA ILE A 324 20.83 -5.05 -4.62
C ILE A 324 20.72 -4.87 -6.15
N ASN A 325 21.38 -5.73 -6.92
CA ASN A 325 21.47 -5.63 -8.38
C ASN A 325 20.88 -6.85 -9.12
N ASP A 326 20.42 -7.84 -8.38
CA ASP A 326 19.95 -9.12 -8.95
C ASP A 326 18.57 -9.50 -8.36
N ALA A 327 17.54 -9.34 -9.18
CA ALA A 327 16.17 -9.68 -8.85
C ALA A 327 15.96 -11.19 -8.62
N ASP A 328 16.72 -12.05 -9.30
CA ASP A 328 16.63 -13.50 -9.12
C ASP A 328 17.17 -13.91 -7.74
N GLU A 329 18.24 -13.27 -7.26
CA GLU A 329 18.75 -13.48 -5.90
C GLU A 329 17.78 -12.98 -4.83
N PHE A 330 17.04 -11.90 -5.11
CA PHE A 330 15.94 -11.45 -4.25
C PHE A 330 14.86 -12.53 -4.14
N LEU A 331 14.32 -12.98 -5.26
CA LEU A 331 13.25 -13.96 -5.30
C LEU A 331 13.68 -15.33 -4.72
N LYS A 332 14.92 -15.73 -4.96
CA LYS A 332 15.50 -16.92 -4.33
C LYS A 332 15.53 -16.80 -2.80
N THR A 333 15.82 -15.62 -2.27
CA THR A 333 15.78 -15.36 -0.83
C THR A 333 14.36 -15.46 -0.29
N VAL A 334 13.38 -14.90 -1.02
CA VAL A 334 11.94 -15.03 -0.71
C VAL A 334 11.50 -16.49 -0.71
N ASP A 335 11.85 -17.24 -1.77
CA ASP A 335 11.46 -18.65 -1.95
C ASP A 335 12.13 -19.60 -0.93
N ALA A 336 13.21 -19.16 -0.28
CA ALA A 336 13.84 -19.86 0.83
C ALA A 336 13.15 -19.65 2.19
N GLY A 337 12.00 -18.93 2.23
CA GLY A 337 11.26 -18.66 3.46
C GLY A 337 11.87 -17.55 4.30
N TRP A 338 12.27 -16.46 3.65
CA TRP A 338 12.85 -15.30 4.34
C TRP A 338 11.91 -14.68 5.37
N GLU A 339 12.48 -14.35 6.54
CA GLU A 339 11.82 -13.62 7.62
C GLU A 339 12.76 -12.57 8.22
N ALA A 340 12.20 -11.48 8.72
CA ALA A 340 12.89 -10.49 9.54
C ALA A 340 11.97 -9.95 10.65
N PRO A 341 12.50 -9.39 11.76
CA PRO A 341 11.68 -8.74 12.77
C PRO A 341 10.86 -7.59 12.19
N ASN A 342 9.56 -7.54 12.51
CA ASN A 342 8.73 -6.38 12.16
C ASN A 342 8.92 -5.29 13.20
N LYS A 343 9.73 -4.29 12.87
CA LYS A 343 10.07 -3.17 13.76
C LYS A 343 8.97 -2.11 13.90
N PHE A 344 7.89 -2.18 13.10
CA PHE A 344 6.86 -1.15 13.05
C PHE A 344 5.72 -1.33 14.05
N PHE A 345 5.60 -2.52 14.64
CA PHE A 345 4.56 -2.85 15.60
C PHE A 345 5.16 -3.10 17.00
N LYS A 346 4.35 -2.83 18.05
CA LYS A 346 4.71 -3.13 19.44
C LYS A 346 4.91 -4.61 19.72
N ASP A 347 4.23 -5.46 18.94
CA ASP A 347 4.39 -6.89 19.04
C ASP A 347 5.79 -7.31 18.59
N LYS A 348 6.61 -7.74 19.55
CA LYS A 348 8.01 -8.13 19.33
C LYS A 348 8.16 -9.45 18.57
N ASP A 349 7.11 -10.26 18.54
CA ASP A 349 7.07 -11.53 17.83
C ASP A 349 6.61 -11.38 16.38
N ALA A 350 6.10 -10.19 16.03
CA ALA A 350 5.70 -9.87 14.66
C ALA A 350 6.90 -9.96 13.70
N LYS A 351 6.66 -10.60 12.56
CA LYS A 351 7.66 -10.81 11.50
C LYS A 351 7.25 -10.12 10.21
N LEU A 352 8.26 -9.61 9.50
CA LEU A 352 8.17 -9.41 8.06
C LEU A 352 8.42 -10.76 7.41
N LYS A 353 7.49 -11.27 6.63
CA LYS A 353 7.60 -12.51 5.86
C LYS A 353 6.80 -12.39 4.58
N PHE A 354 7.16 -13.14 3.56
CA PHE A 354 6.31 -13.27 2.39
C PHE A 354 5.30 -14.39 2.62
N VAL A 355 4.09 -14.20 2.10
CA VAL A 355 2.96 -15.11 2.22
C VAL A 355 2.30 -15.29 0.85
N GLY A 356 1.22 -16.09 0.78
CA GLY A 356 0.42 -16.22 -0.43
C GLY A 356 0.36 -17.63 -0.99
N THR A 357 1.10 -18.59 -0.42
CA THR A 357 1.09 -19.99 -0.88
C THR A 357 -0.33 -20.55 -0.95
N SER A 358 -1.20 -20.26 0.03
CA SER A 358 -2.60 -20.68 0.06
C SER A 358 -3.44 -20.05 -1.06
N THR A 359 -3.13 -18.80 -1.44
CA THR A 359 -3.90 -18.01 -2.41
C THR A 359 -3.35 -18.09 -3.82
N PHE A 360 -2.03 -18.11 -3.98
CA PHE A 360 -1.32 -17.99 -5.27
C PHE A 360 -0.49 -19.23 -5.63
N GLY A 361 -0.39 -20.23 -4.75
CA GLY A 361 0.49 -21.38 -4.90
C GLY A 361 1.97 -21.05 -4.76
N GLN A 362 2.31 -19.84 -4.29
CA GLN A 362 3.66 -19.35 -4.01
C GLN A 362 3.62 -18.12 -3.12
N ASP A 363 4.72 -17.85 -2.39
CA ASP A 363 4.83 -16.71 -1.49
C ASP A 363 5.19 -15.43 -2.29
N ARG A 364 4.18 -14.80 -2.83
CA ARG A 364 4.26 -13.57 -3.66
C ARG A 364 3.35 -12.47 -3.13
N GLN A 365 3.31 -12.32 -1.79
CA GLN A 365 2.63 -11.24 -1.10
C GLN A 365 3.41 -10.81 0.14
N LEU A 366 3.38 -9.52 0.45
CA LEU A 366 3.89 -9.02 1.73
C LEU A 366 2.96 -9.47 2.85
N GLY A 367 3.50 -10.16 3.87
CA GLY A 367 2.77 -10.58 5.06
C GLY A 367 2.54 -9.45 6.05
N VAL A 368 1.86 -8.39 5.59
CA VAL A 368 1.53 -7.24 6.44
C VAL A 368 0.31 -7.54 7.31
N PRO A 369 0.22 -6.96 8.52
CA PRO A 369 -0.94 -7.17 9.39
C PRO A 369 -2.23 -6.63 8.78
N LEU A 370 -3.32 -7.34 9.04
CA LEU A 370 -4.68 -6.92 8.73
C LEU A 370 -5.15 -6.04 9.87
N THR A 371 -5.42 -4.76 9.59
CA THR A 371 -5.79 -3.74 10.57
C THR A 371 -7.06 -3.00 10.14
N PRO A 372 -8.25 -3.63 10.23
CA PRO A 372 -9.50 -2.95 9.95
C PRO A 372 -9.73 -1.82 10.95
N LYS A 373 -10.16 -0.68 10.45
CA LYS A 373 -10.43 0.53 11.23
C LYS A 373 -11.82 1.05 10.99
N ILE A 374 -12.37 1.68 12.02
CA ILE A 374 -13.63 2.40 11.96
C ILE A 374 -13.39 3.90 12.11
N TYR A 375 -14.00 4.69 11.23
CA TYR A 375 -13.95 6.14 11.32
C TYR A 375 -14.89 6.64 12.42
N LYS A 376 -14.37 7.48 13.31
CA LYS A 376 -15.09 8.08 14.41
C LYS A 376 -14.54 9.47 14.71
N ASP A 377 -15.40 10.48 14.67
CA ASP A 377 -15.11 11.86 15.07
C ASP A 377 -13.80 12.44 14.47
N GLY A 378 -13.59 12.20 13.17
CA GLY A 378 -12.46 12.72 12.42
C GLY A 378 -11.19 11.85 12.46
N LYS A 379 -11.23 10.66 13.07
CA LYS A 379 -10.10 9.74 13.21
C LYS A 379 -10.50 8.31 12.90
N PHE A 380 -9.50 7.49 12.60
CA PHE A 380 -9.66 6.03 12.56
C PHE A 380 -9.27 5.40 13.91
N GLU A 381 -10.07 4.46 14.37
CA GLU A 381 -9.79 3.58 15.52
C GLU A 381 -9.65 2.15 15.00
N THR A 382 -8.62 1.41 15.45
CA THR A 382 -8.43 0.00 15.09
C THR A 382 -9.53 -0.85 15.71
N LEU A 383 -10.22 -1.66 14.90
CA LEU A 383 -11.22 -2.61 15.38
C LEU A 383 -10.58 -3.88 15.95
N PHE A 384 -9.62 -4.42 15.21
CA PHE A 384 -8.82 -5.59 15.61
C PHE A 384 -7.56 -5.66 14.75
N VAL A 385 -6.62 -6.50 15.17
CA VAL A 385 -5.43 -6.88 14.40
C VAL A 385 -5.56 -8.35 14.03
N GLY A 386 -5.34 -8.68 12.76
CA GLY A 386 -5.42 -10.03 12.24
C GLY A 386 -4.26 -10.35 11.30
N SER A 387 -4.33 -11.53 10.69
CA SER A 387 -3.40 -11.98 9.63
C SER A 387 -4.17 -12.18 8.33
N ALA A 388 -3.46 -12.03 7.20
CA ALA A 388 -4.00 -12.33 5.88
C ALA A 388 -3.94 -13.82 5.51
N ASP A 389 -3.31 -14.63 6.36
CA ASP A 389 -3.14 -16.08 6.21
C ASP A 389 -4.16 -16.85 7.04
#